data_60f3a888e657c597f70d40915438332a
#
_entry.id   60f3a888e657c597f70d40915438332a
#
_cell.length_a   1.000
_cell.length_b   1.000
_cell.length_c   1.000
_cell.angle_alpha   90.00
_cell.angle_beta   90.00
_cell.angle_gamma   90.00
#
_symmetry.space_group_name_H-M   'P 1'
#
loop_
_entity.id
_entity.type
_entity.pdbx_description
1 polymer ?
#
loop_
_entity_poly.entity_id
_entity_poly.type
_entity_poly.pdbx_seq_one_letter_code
_entity_poly.pdbx_strand_id
1 'polypeptide(L)'
;MHQNKHPLSHHNRLELLAPAKNLAYGIEAINHGADAVYMGGPAFGARSAAGNSIEDIEALARHAHRFGAQVFVAFNTLLHDHELEQARRLTHQIYEAGADALIVQDMGLLALDLPPIALHASTQTDNRTPEKVKFLQDVGFSQVVLARELSLAQIRVISAATNVQLEFFIHGALCVSYSGQCNISHARTGRSANRGECAQLCRLPCSLQKPDGEVLVADSHLLSLKDMDQTDNLEALIEAGIRSFKIEGRLKGLDYVKNVTAWYRQKLDAILERRGDLVAASAGRCSYSFTPDPKKSFNRGSTDYFLHGRQPGIDSTKSPKYVGEPLGRVTSVTRDGIEIDGKQVTLNNGDGLGFFKPNNELVGMRLNKVEGKQLLLSERMPGLKVGTEIYRNHDQAFSKVLEKASADRRIRVDMVLAECDEGLRLTLTDEQGISAAVTLPCDKQPADNPERALQQARDQLGKLGNTLFVARKIELAFTHPLFIAASMLNGLRRDGIAALEAARLAGYQRPEQRIALRDIHYPQHRLSYLGNVLNSAAEQFFREHGVERIAPAYEANKEEREVVLMITKHCIRYSQNLCPNEVPGLKAEPLELKMGKETFRLRFDCNRCEMHVMGSLKR
;
A
#
# COMPACT_ATOMS: atom_id res chain seq x y z
N MET A 1 -18.03 -33.11 -21.49
CA MET A 1 -17.06 -33.28 -20.41
C MET A 1 -16.90 -31.92 -19.69
N HIS A 2 -17.68 -31.69 -18.63
CA HIS A 2 -17.51 -30.51 -17.75
C HIS A 2 -16.27 -30.77 -16.90
N GLN A 3 -15.18 -30.07 -17.19
CA GLN A 3 -14.06 -29.97 -16.26
C GLN A 3 -14.56 -29.16 -15.05
N ASN A 4 -14.76 -29.83 -13.92
CA ASN A 4 -14.87 -29.19 -12.61
C ASN A 4 -13.58 -28.35 -12.40
N LYS A 5 -13.66 -27.05 -12.66
CA LYS A 5 -12.62 -26.12 -12.20
C LYS A 5 -12.74 -26.07 -10.68
N HIS A 6 -11.83 -26.75 -9.99
CA HIS A 6 -11.60 -26.53 -8.56
C HIS A 6 -11.46 -25.01 -8.32
N PRO A 7 -12.05 -24.48 -7.24
CA PRO A 7 -11.81 -23.08 -6.88
C PRO A 7 -10.29 -22.87 -6.78
N LEU A 8 -9.77 -21.93 -7.59
CA LEU A 8 -8.35 -21.59 -7.61
C LEU A 8 -7.92 -21.29 -6.18
N SER A 9 -6.94 -22.03 -5.67
CA SER A 9 -6.43 -21.85 -4.31
C SER A 9 -5.89 -20.42 -4.16
N HIS A 10 -5.92 -19.87 -2.95
CA HIS A 10 -5.38 -18.53 -2.64
C HIS A 10 -3.92 -18.35 -3.10
N HIS A 11 -3.18 -19.47 -3.28
CA HIS A 11 -1.79 -19.49 -3.72
C HIS A 11 -1.57 -18.99 -5.16
N ASN A 12 -2.60 -18.98 -6.00
CA ASN A 12 -2.49 -18.59 -7.40
C ASN A 12 -3.00 -17.18 -7.70
N ARG A 13 -3.50 -16.46 -6.69
CA ARG A 13 -4.01 -15.09 -6.84
C ARG A 13 -2.95 -14.06 -6.46
N LEU A 14 -2.79 -13.04 -7.28
CA LEU A 14 -1.96 -11.87 -6.97
C LEU A 14 -2.87 -10.71 -6.57
N GLU A 15 -2.63 -10.16 -5.39
CA GLU A 15 -3.38 -9.05 -4.80
C GLU A 15 -2.54 -7.78 -4.81
N LEU A 16 -3.01 -6.73 -5.46
CA LEU A 16 -2.47 -5.37 -5.34
C LEU A 16 -3.25 -4.63 -4.25
N LEU A 17 -2.59 -4.34 -3.14
CA LEU A 17 -3.18 -3.69 -1.98
C LEU A 17 -2.78 -2.21 -1.92
N ALA A 18 -3.75 -1.32 -2.15
CA ALA A 18 -3.53 0.12 -2.20
C ALA A 18 -4.03 0.84 -0.93
N PRO A 19 -3.39 1.98 -0.56
CA PRO A 19 -3.81 2.77 0.60
C PRO A 19 -5.06 3.61 0.30
N ALA A 20 -5.99 3.68 1.25
CA ALA A 20 -7.12 4.58 1.23
C ALA A 20 -7.08 5.51 2.46
N LYS A 21 -6.92 6.81 2.22
CA LYS A 21 -7.01 7.83 3.28
C LYS A 21 -8.46 8.00 3.74
N ASN A 22 -9.39 8.01 2.79
CA ASN A 22 -10.82 8.10 2.98
C ASN A 22 -11.57 7.40 1.84
N LEU A 23 -12.91 7.45 1.85
CA LEU A 23 -13.77 6.84 0.84
C LEU A 23 -13.36 7.18 -0.61
N ALA A 24 -13.15 8.46 -0.92
CA ALA A 24 -12.78 8.88 -2.27
C ALA A 24 -11.46 8.28 -2.76
N TYR A 25 -10.47 8.18 -1.87
CA TYR A 25 -9.18 7.54 -2.16
C TYR A 25 -9.32 6.04 -2.40
N GLY A 26 -10.18 5.37 -1.61
CA GLY A 26 -10.46 3.94 -1.78
C GLY A 26 -11.13 3.64 -3.10
N ILE A 27 -12.16 4.40 -3.47
CA ILE A 27 -12.86 4.29 -4.76
C ILE A 27 -11.87 4.47 -5.92
N GLU A 28 -11.05 5.52 -5.87
CA GLU A 28 -10.07 5.77 -6.93
C GLU A 28 -8.96 4.70 -6.98
N ALA A 29 -8.53 4.16 -5.85
CA ALA A 29 -7.58 3.04 -5.83
C ALA A 29 -8.16 1.80 -6.53
N ILE A 30 -9.43 1.44 -6.23
CA ILE A 30 -10.13 0.34 -6.90
C ILE A 30 -10.26 0.61 -8.42
N ASN A 31 -10.68 1.81 -8.80
CA ASN A 31 -10.84 2.19 -10.21
C ASN A 31 -9.51 2.17 -10.97
N HIS A 32 -8.38 2.43 -10.27
CA HIS A 32 -7.02 2.36 -10.84
C HIS A 32 -6.38 0.97 -10.76
N GLY A 33 -7.13 -0.06 -10.33
CA GLY A 33 -6.73 -1.47 -10.45
C GLY A 33 -6.26 -2.13 -9.17
N ALA A 34 -6.53 -1.55 -7.99
CA ALA A 34 -6.31 -2.25 -6.73
C ALA A 34 -7.27 -3.46 -6.60
N ASP A 35 -6.73 -4.59 -6.14
CA ASP A 35 -7.49 -5.79 -5.80
C ASP A 35 -8.01 -5.74 -4.36
N ALA A 36 -7.35 -4.96 -3.51
CA ALA A 36 -7.78 -4.64 -2.17
C ALA A 36 -7.33 -3.24 -1.78
N VAL A 37 -8.04 -2.64 -0.83
CA VAL A 37 -7.67 -1.35 -0.23
C VAL A 37 -7.61 -1.46 1.28
N TYR A 38 -6.69 -0.72 1.92
CA TYR A 38 -6.67 -0.64 3.37
C TYR A 38 -6.86 0.80 3.84
N MET A 39 -7.77 0.97 4.80
CA MET A 39 -8.12 2.27 5.39
C MET A 39 -8.07 2.22 6.91
N GLY A 40 -8.04 3.38 7.56
CA GLY A 40 -8.24 3.48 9.01
C GLY A 40 -9.72 3.39 9.34
N GLY A 41 -10.06 2.71 10.44
CA GLY A 41 -11.41 2.77 11.03
C GLY A 41 -11.63 4.07 11.83
N PRO A 42 -12.75 4.19 12.54
CA PRO A 42 -13.04 5.35 13.39
C PRO A 42 -12.02 5.54 14.53
N ALA A 43 -11.39 4.44 14.99
CA ALA A 43 -10.37 4.44 16.02
C ALA A 43 -9.36 3.29 15.81
N PHE A 44 -8.31 3.24 16.64
CA PHE A 44 -7.33 2.15 16.77
C PHE A 44 -6.51 1.82 15.51
N GLY A 45 -6.45 2.72 14.54
CA GLY A 45 -5.60 2.59 13.36
C GLY A 45 -4.27 3.33 13.49
N ALA A 46 -3.16 2.71 13.12
CA ALA A 46 -1.89 3.40 12.94
C ALA A 46 -2.04 4.50 11.87
N ARG A 47 -1.86 5.76 12.22
CA ARG A 47 -2.21 7.00 11.52
C ARG A 47 -3.58 7.55 11.96
N SER A 48 -3.66 7.97 13.21
CA SER A 48 -4.87 8.55 13.84
C SER A 48 -5.52 9.68 13.02
N ALA A 49 -4.73 10.43 12.25
CA ALA A 49 -5.22 11.51 11.36
C ALA A 49 -5.96 11.02 10.09
N ALA A 50 -6.11 9.71 9.87
CA ALA A 50 -6.79 9.12 8.71
C ALA A 50 -7.91 8.16 9.17
N GLY A 51 -8.70 8.55 10.16
CA GLY A 51 -9.90 7.82 10.60
C GLY A 51 -11.07 8.03 9.63
N ASN A 52 -11.90 7.00 9.47
CA ASN A 52 -13.10 7.02 8.61
C ASN A 52 -14.30 6.53 9.41
N SER A 53 -15.50 6.97 9.02
CA SER A 53 -16.75 6.51 9.64
C SER A 53 -17.11 5.08 9.22
N ILE A 54 -18.05 4.49 9.90
CA ILE A 54 -18.62 3.16 9.53
C ILE A 54 -19.32 3.24 8.18
N GLU A 55 -20.01 4.34 7.89
CA GLU A 55 -20.70 4.60 6.62
C GLU A 55 -19.70 4.73 5.45
N ASP A 56 -18.51 5.31 5.67
CA ASP A 56 -17.45 5.37 4.67
C ASP A 56 -16.93 3.96 4.34
N ILE A 57 -16.79 3.10 5.36
CA ILE A 57 -16.37 1.70 5.20
C ILE A 57 -17.42 0.94 4.39
N GLU A 58 -18.71 1.08 4.74
CA GLU A 58 -19.83 0.43 4.04
C GLU A 58 -19.90 0.86 2.57
N ALA A 59 -19.80 2.16 2.32
CA ALA A 59 -19.82 2.69 0.95
C ALA A 59 -18.65 2.18 0.11
N LEU A 60 -17.47 2.09 0.72
CA LEU A 60 -16.27 1.57 0.06
C LEU A 60 -16.38 0.06 -0.20
N ALA A 61 -16.86 -0.73 0.77
CA ALA A 61 -17.09 -2.15 0.62
C ALA A 61 -18.08 -2.45 -0.52
N ARG A 62 -19.20 -1.73 -0.56
CA ARG A 62 -20.19 -1.83 -1.65
C ARG A 62 -19.57 -1.54 -3.02
N HIS A 63 -18.70 -0.54 -3.13
CA HIS A 63 -18.01 -0.22 -4.38
C HIS A 63 -16.99 -1.31 -4.76
N ALA A 64 -16.16 -1.76 -3.82
CA ALA A 64 -15.12 -2.75 -4.04
C ALA A 64 -15.67 -4.12 -4.44
N HIS A 65 -16.71 -4.60 -3.74
CA HIS A 65 -17.30 -5.91 -3.96
C HIS A 65 -17.93 -6.07 -5.36
N ARG A 66 -18.31 -4.96 -6.02
CA ARG A 66 -18.74 -4.99 -7.44
C ARG A 66 -17.66 -5.56 -8.37
N PHE A 67 -16.39 -5.37 -8.02
CA PHE A 67 -15.23 -5.92 -8.73
C PHE A 67 -14.70 -7.22 -8.10
N GLY A 68 -15.26 -7.66 -6.98
CA GLY A 68 -14.67 -8.73 -6.16
C GLY A 68 -13.38 -8.30 -5.46
N ALA A 69 -13.18 -6.99 -5.33
CA ALA A 69 -12.07 -6.41 -4.57
C ALA A 69 -12.42 -6.30 -3.08
N GLN A 70 -11.41 -6.24 -2.21
CA GLN A 70 -11.56 -6.32 -0.76
C GLN A 70 -11.28 -4.99 -0.05
N VAL A 71 -11.85 -4.84 1.16
CA VAL A 71 -11.62 -3.69 2.04
C VAL A 71 -11.08 -4.17 3.39
N PHE A 72 -9.84 -3.78 3.72
CA PHE A 72 -9.20 -4.09 4.99
C PHE A 72 -9.19 -2.87 5.89
N VAL A 73 -9.57 -3.05 7.15
CA VAL A 73 -9.56 -1.96 8.13
C VAL A 73 -8.34 -2.11 9.04
N ALA A 74 -7.52 -1.06 9.09
CA ALA A 74 -6.36 -1.02 9.98
C ALA A 74 -6.84 -0.82 11.44
N PHE A 75 -6.63 -1.85 12.23
CA PHE A 75 -6.91 -1.94 13.66
C PHE A 75 -5.60 -2.30 14.39
N ASN A 76 -4.53 -1.56 14.07
CA ASN A 76 -3.16 -1.98 14.32
C ASN A 76 -2.40 -1.02 15.25
N THR A 77 -3.06 -0.65 16.33
CA THR A 77 -2.46 0.03 17.49
C THR A 77 -2.54 -0.86 18.72
N LEU A 78 -1.66 -0.63 19.69
CA LEU A 78 -1.79 -1.22 21.03
C LEU A 78 -3.03 -0.64 21.72
N LEU A 79 -3.69 -1.44 22.53
CA LEU A 79 -4.88 -1.07 23.29
C LEU A 79 -4.56 -0.98 24.78
N HIS A 80 -5.20 -0.04 25.48
CA HIS A 80 -5.27 -0.06 26.95
C HIS A 80 -6.44 -0.92 27.42
N ASP A 81 -6.40 -1.41 28.66
CA ASP A 81 -7.48 -2.22 29.22
C ASP A 81 -8.86 -1.57 29.12
N HIS A 82 -8.96 -0.27 29.37
CA HIS A 82 -10.22 0.48 29.27
C HIS A 82 -10.75 0.65 27.84
N GLU A 83 -9.95 0.37 26.82
CA GLU A 83 -10.31 0.47 25.40
C GLU A 83 -10.83 -0.86 24.84
N LEU A 84 -10.62 -2.00 25.52
CA LEU A 84 -10.94 -3.34 25.00
C LEU A 84 -12.42 -3.50 24.63
N GLU A 85 -13.33 -3.02 25.49
CA GLU A 85 -14.77 -3.12 25.20
C GLU A 85 -15.20 -2.21 24.02
N GLN A 86 -14.59 -1.03 23.88
CA GLN A 86 -14.82 -0.19 22.70
C GLN A 86 -14.27 -0.87 21.45
N ALA A 87 -13.09 -1.48 21.53
CA ALA A 87 -12.48 -2.23 20.45
C ALA A 87 -13.39 -3.38 19.99
N ARG A 88 -13.90 -4.19 20.93
CA ARG A 88 -14.84 -5.28 20.64
C ARG A 88 -16.06 -4.78 19.87
N ARG A 89 -16.76 -3.76 20.37
CA ARG A 89 -17.94 -3.19 19.70
C ARG A 89 -17.62 -2.66 18.31
N LEU A 90 -16.48 -1.99 18.15
CA LEU A 90 -16.08 -1.42 16.87
C LEU A 90 -15.75 -2.50 15.84
N THR A 91 -15.18 -3.66 16.24
CA THR A 91 -14.93 -4.76 15.30
C THR A 91 -16.24 -5.33 14.72
N HIS A 92 -17.31 -5.45 15.53
CA HIS A 92 -18.63 -5.86 15.06
C HIS A 92 -19.20 -4.84 14.06
N GLN A 93 -19.16 -3.55 14.37
CA GLN A 93 -19.64 -2.50 13.46
C GLN A 93 -18.88 -2.50 12.12
N ILE A 94 -17.55 -2.67 12.15
CA ILE A 94 -16.71 -2.77 10.95
C ILE A 94 -17.09 -4.00 10.12
N TYR A 95 -17.37 -5.14 10.78
CA TYR A 95 -17.81 -6.35 10.10
C TYR A 95 -19.19 -6.15 9.46
N GLU A 96 -20.13 -5.57 10.18
CA GLU A 96 -21.50 -5.28 9.68
C GLU A 96 -21.47 -4.31 8.48
N ALA A 97 -20.55 -3.35 8.49
CA ALA A 97 -20.30 -2.43 7.37
C ALA A 97 -19.69 -3.11 6.12
N GLY A 98 -19.41 -4.41 6.17
CA GLY A 98 -18.94 -5.17 5.02
C GLY A 98 -17.41 -5.23 4.83
N ALA A 99 -16.61 -4.79 5.80
CA ALA A 99 -15.16 -4.96 5.73
C ALA A 99 -14.77 -6.45 5.66
N ASP A 100 -13.75 -6.77 4.90
CA ASP A 100 -13.31 -8.14 4.62
C ASP A 100 -12.30 -8.65 5.65
N ALA A 101 -11.44 -7.77 6.18
CA ALA A 101 -10.46 -8.14 7.18
C ALA A 101 -10.08 -6.97 8.10
N LEU A 102 -9.56 -7.34 9.29
CA LEU A 102 -8.88 -6.41 10.20
C LEU A 102 -7.36 -6.63 10.11
N ILE A 103 -6.60 -5.54 9.99
CA ILE A 103 -5.14 -5.57 10.12
C ILE A 103 -4.79 -5.29 11.58
N VAL A 104 -4.28 -6.29 12.30
CA VAL A 104 -4.17 -6.31 13.77
C VAL A 104 -2.72 -6.27 14.24
N GLN A 105 -2.45 -5.53 15.32
CA GLN A 105 -1.17 -5.55 16.05
C GLN A 105 -1.34 -6.15 17.45
N ASP A 106 -2.34 -5.74 18.20
CA ASP A 106 -2.54 -6.12 19.60
C ASP A 106 -3.12 -7.53 19.71
N MET A 107 -2.38 -8.45 20.32
CA MET A 107 -2.84 -9.84 20.49
C MET A 107 -3.99 -9.96 21.50
N GLY A 108 -4.21 -8.99 22.38
CA GLY A 108 -5.38 -8.93 23.26
C GLY A 108 -6.70 -8.90 22.51
N LEU A 109 -6.70 -8.43 21.26
CA LEU A 109 -7.90 -8.47 20.42
C LEU A 109 -8.40 -9.91 20.17
N LEU A 110 -7.49 -10.90 20.09
CA LEU A 110 -7.84 -12.30 19.85
C LEU A 110 -8.54 -12.94 21.05
N ALA A 111 -8.42 -12.35 22.24
CA ALA A 111 -9.12 -12.82 23.45
C ALA A 111 -10.55 -12.23 23.56
N LEU A 112 -10.94 -11.32 22.68
CA LEU A 112 -12.26 -10.72 22.66
C LEU A 112 -13.25 -11.57 21.83
N ASP A 113 -14.54 -11.37 22.09
CA ASP A 113 -15.62 -11.91 21.24
C ASP A 113 -15.64 -11.12 19.92
N LEU A 114 -14.99 -11.66 18.87
CA LEU A 114 -14.90 -11.07 17.56
C LEU A 114 -15.98 -11.63 16.61
N PRO A 115 -16.47 -10.82 15.65
CA PRO A 115 -17.26 -11.34 14.55
C PRO A 115 -16.38 -12.27 13.67
N PRO A 116 -16.95 -13.09 12.78
CA PRO A 116 -16.20 -14.00 11.92
C PRO A 116 -15.45 -13.26 10.78
N ILE A 117 -14.73 -12.21 11.12
CA ILE A 117 -13.94 -11.40 10.20
C ILE A 117 -12.51 -11.96 10.07
N ALA A 118 -11.96 -11.96 8.86
CA ALA A 118 -10.59 -12.38 8.65
C ALA A 118 -9.59 -11.47 9.38
N LEU A 119 -8.50 -12.05 9.91
CA LEU A 119 -7.45 -11.32 10.61
C LEU A 119 -6.15 -11.34 9.81
N HIS A 120 -5.57 -10.17 9.61
CA HIS A 120 -4.26 -9.99 8.99
C HIS A 120 -3.27 -9.46 10.01
N ALA A 121 -2.14 -10.16 10.20
CA ALA A 121 -1.12 -9.71 11.15
C ALA A 121 -0.38 -8.49 10.56
N SER A 122 -0.45 -7.37 11.26
CA SER A 122 0.25 -6.15 10.87
C SER A 122 1.77 -6.34 10.84
N THR A 123 2.48 -5.60 10.01
CA THR A 123 3.95 -5.50 10.12
C THR A 123 4.40 -5.01 11.50
N GLN A 124 3.52 -4.33 12.25
CA GLN A 124 3.78 -3.87 13.62
C GLN A 124 3.96 -5.01 14.63
N THR A 125 3.62 -6.25 14.28
CA THR A 125 3.89 -7.44 15.09
C THR A 125 5.31 -8.01 14.92
N ASP A 126 6.17 -7.34 14.12
CA ASP A 126 7.58 -7.70 13.90
C ASP A 126 7.75 -9.09 13.25
N ASN A 127 7.24 -9.25 12.03
CA ASN A 127 7.15 -10.52 11.30
C ASN A 127 8.42 -10.80 10.50
N ARG A 128 9.50 -11.23 11.17
CA ARG A 128 10.83 -11.42 10.58
C ARG A 128 11.33 -12.86 10.56
N THR A 129 10.69 -13.77 11.29
CA THR A 129 11.16 -15.16 11.40
C THR A 129 10.10 -16.17 11.03
N PRO A 130 10.49 -17.36 10.50
CA PRO A 130 9.55 -18.42 10.16
C PRO A 130 8.66 -18.86 11.34
N GLU A 131 9.26 -18.98 12.53
CA GLU A 131 8.57 -19.43 13.74
C GLU A 131 7.47 -18.43 14.15
N LYS A 132 7.77 -17.12 14.05
CA LYS A 132 6.79 -16.08 14.36
C LYS A 132 5.63 -16.08 13.35
N VAL A 133 5.93 -16.20 12.06
CA VAL A 133 4.90 -16.22 11.00
C VAL A 133 4.05 -17.49 11.11
N LYS A 134 4.68 -18.64 11.40
CA LYS A 134 3.97 -19.90 11.63
C LYS A 134 3.04 -19.80 12.85
N PHE A 135 3.52 -19.23 13.95
CA PHE A 135 2.69 -18.98 15.13
C PHE A 135 1.48 -18.13 14.80
N LEU A 136 1.65 -17.02 14.08
CA LEU A 136 0.54 -16.15 13.67
C LEU A 136 -0.49 -16.88 12.79
N GLN A 137 -0.03 -17.72 11.86
CA GLN A 137 -0.93 -18.59 11.09
C GLN A 137 -1.74 -19.51 12.02
N ASP A 138 -1.08 -20.15 12.99
CA ASP A 138 -1.67 -21.18 13.83
C ASP A 138 -2.67 -20.60 14.84
N VAL A 139 -2.50 -19.35 15.28
CA VAL A 139 -3.47 -18.64 16.11
C VAL A 139 -4.61 -17.96 15.31
N GLY A 140 -4.70 -18.20 13.98
CA GLY A 140 -5.87 -17.85 13.19
C GLY A 140 -5.72 -16.67 12.23
N PHE A 141 -4.53 -16.13 12.05
CA PHE A 141 -4.34 -15.12 11.00
C PHE A 141 -4.37 -15.77 9.60
N SER A 142 -5.09 -15.14 8.67
CA SER A 142 -5.21 -15.56 7.27
C SER A 142 -4.16 -14.94 6.36
N GLN A 143 -3.58 -13.80 6.77
CA GLN A 143 -2.55 -13.07 6.04
C GLN A 143 -1.54 -12.47 7.02
N VAL A 144 -0.26 -12.43 6.63
CA VAL A 144 0.81 -11.87 7.45
C VAL A 144 1.62 -10.86 6.64
N VAL A 145 1.68 -9.62 7.13
CA VAL A 145 2.49 -8.55 6.55
C VAL A 145 3.93 -8.70 7.02
N LEU A 146 4.82 -9.12 6.14
CA LEU A 146 6.22 -9.31 6.46
C LEU A 146 6.95 -7.98 6.74
N ALA A 147 8.03 -8.08 7.50
CA ALA A 147 8.91 -6.93 7.74
C ALA A 147 9.62 -6.51 6.44
N ARG A 148 9.76 -5.20 6.24
CA ARG A 148 10.34 -4.60 5.03
C ARG A 148 11.84 -4.89 4.87
N GLU A 149 12.52 -5.22 5.97
CA GLU A 149 13.96 -5.44 6.05
C GLU A 149 14.41 -6.83 5.59
N LEU A 150 13.47 -7.70 5.23
CA LEU A 150 13.77 -9.07 4.79
C LEU A 150 14.41 -9.09 3.39
N SER A 151 15.37 -10.00 3.24
CA SER A 151 15.90 -10.35 1.93
C SER A 151 15.03 -11.42 1.25
N LEU A 152 15.16 -11.57 -0.07
CA LEU A 152 14.49 -12.64 -0.83
C LEU A 152 14.76 -14.04 -0.24
N ALA A 153 15.99 -14.29 0.21
CA ALA A 153 16.35 -15.57 0.84
C ALA A 153 15.55 -15.80 2.13
N GLN A 154 15.42 -14.77 2.99
CA GLN A 154 14.63 -14.86 4.22
C GLN A 154 13.13 -15.03 3.92
N ILE A 155 12.60 -14.32 2.92
CA ILE A 155 11.20 -14.47 2.49
C ILE A 155 10.93 -15.91 2.04
N ARG A 156 11.81 -16.52 1.24
CA ARG A 156 11.67 -17.94 0.80
C ARG A 156 11.64 -18.90 1.99
N VAL A 157 12.50 -18.71 2.99
CA VAL A 157 12.51 -19.54 4.20
C VAL A 157 11.20 -19.41 4.99
N ILE A 158 10.67 -18.20 5.13
CA ILE A 158 9.37 -17.97 5.76
C ILE A 158 8.26 -18.62 4.95
N SER A 159 8.24 -18.42 3.64
CA SER A 159 7.22 -18.99 2.74
C SER A 159 7.19 -20.52 2.80
N ALA A 160 8.35 -21.17 2.89
CA ALA A 160 8.44 -22.62 3.01
C ALA A 160 7.91 -23.17 4.35
N ALA A 161 7.85 -22.33 5.39
CA ALA A 161 7.41 -22.71 6.74
C ALA A 161 5.91 -22.50 7.01
N THR A 162 5.16 -21.90 6.07
CA THR A 162 3.77 -21.49 6.29
C THR A 162 2.92 -21.62 5.03
N ASN A 163 1.60 -21.77 5.23
CA ASN A 163 0.59 -21.71 4.16
C ASN A 163 -0.29 -20.46 4.28
N VAL A 164 0.06 -19.51 5.14
CA VAL A 164 -0.64 -18.23 5.24
C VAL A 164 -0.32 -17.35 4.05
N GLN A 165 -1.24 -16.50 3.63
CA GLN A 165 -0.95 -15.52 2.58
C GLN A 165 0.10 -14.52 3.07
N LEU A 166 1.20 -14.38 2.32
CA LEU A 166 2.28 -13.45 2.64
C LEU A 166 2.10 -12.14 1.89
N GLU A 167 2.11 -11.04 2.65
CA GLU A 167 2.03 -9.68 2.16
C GLU A 167 3.39 -8.98 2.33
N PHE A 168 3.82 -8.24 1.30
CA PHE A 168 5.05 -7.46 1.36
C PHE A 168 4.83 -6.05 0.82
N PHE A 169 5.47 -5.06 1.45
CA PHE A 169 5.46 -3.70 0.93
C PHE A 169 6.32 -3.60 -0.32
N ILE A 170 5.78 -2.97 -1.36
CA ILE A 170 6.45 -2.84 -2.65
C ILE A 170 6.77 -1.39 -3.02
N HIS A 171 6.11 -0.41 -2.40
CA HIS A 171 6.32 1.01 -2.72
C HIS A 171 6.05 1.93 -1.53
N GLY A 172 6.77 3.05 -1.49
CA GLY A 172 6.52 4.19 -0.62
C GLY A 172 7.42 4.27 0.61
N ALA A 173 7.01 5.07 1.58
CA ALA A 173 7.85 5.49 2.70
C ALA A 173 8.32 4.32 3.58
N LEU A 174 9.63 4.26 3.83
CA LEU A 174 10.25 3.34 4.76
C LEU A 174 10.29 3.92 6.19
N CYS A 175 10.11 3.04 7.16
CA CYS A 175 10.46 3.29 8.55
C CYS A 175 11.90 2.80 8.76
N VAL A 176 12.75 3.61 9.41
CA VAL A 176 14.15 3.22 9.68
C VAL A 176 14.25 2.15 10.77
N SER A 177 13.31 2.17 11.73
CA SER A 177 13.23 1.14 12.77
C SER A 177 12.50 -0.09 12.25
N TYR A 178 12.84 -1.26 12.79
CA TYR A 178 11.95 -2.40 12.71
C TYR A 178 10.54 -2.02 13.17
N SER A 179 9.53 -2.47 12.44
CA SER A 179 8.14 -2.14 12.74
C SER A 179 7.75 -2.65 14.13
N GLY A 180 7.05 -1.82 14.91
CA GLY A 180 6.71 -2.12 16.30
C GLY A 180 7.85 -1.97 17.30
N GLN A 181 9.09 -1.69 16.86
CA GLN A 181 10.30 -1.64 17.71
C GLN A 181 10.84 -0.22 17.88
N CYS A 182 9.97 0.80 17.85
CA CYS A 182 10.36 2.20 17.95
C CYS A 182 9.57 2.93 19.05
N ASN A 183 10.27 3.32 20.10
CA ASN A 183 9.73 4.04 21.27
C ASN A 183 10.24 5.48 21.38
N ILE A 184 11.05 5.96 20.44
CA ILE A 184 11.69 7.29 20.53
C ILE A 184 10.65 8.42 20.55
N SER A 185 9.56 8.30 19.80
CA SER A 185 8.47 9.28 19.82
C SER A 185 7.84 9.39 21.21
N HIS A 186 7.49 8.24 21.81
CA HIS A 186 6.90 8.20 23.15
C HIS A 186 7.87 8.76 24.19
N ALA A 187 9.13 8.32 24.15
CA ALA A 187 10.17 8.77 25.07
C ALA A 187 10.40 10.29 25.05
N ARG A 188 10.12 10.97 23.94
CA ARG A 188 10.43 12.40 23.75
C ARG A 188 9.23 13.32 23.72
N THR A 189 8.09 12.84 23.28
CA THR A 189 6.91 13.67 23.04
C THR A 189 5.64 13.15 23.72
N GLY A 190 5.70 11.98 24.36
CA GLY A 190 4.52 11.26 24.87
C GLY A 190 3.67 10.62 23.77
N ARG A 191 3.96 10.86 22.49
CA ARG A 191 3.20 10.32 21.35
C ARG A 191 3.75 8.95 20.94
N SER A 192 2.96 7.89 21.07
CA SER A 192 3.42 6.55 20.73
C SER A 192 3.27 6.24 19.24
N ALA A 193 4.35 5.74 18.62
CA ALA A 193 4.33 5.22 17.27
C ALA A 193 3.48 3.92 17.17
N ASN A 194 3.45 3.11 18.24
CA ASN A 194 2.61 1.91 18.35
C ASN A 194 1.13 2.22 18.60
N ARG A 195 0.80 3.49 18.84
CA ARG A 195 -0.58 3.98 18.97
C ARG A 195 -0.97 4.95 17.84
N GLY A 196 -0.23 4.92 16.72
CA GLY A 196 -0.55 5.70 15.52
C GLY A 196 -0.06 7.15 15.52
N GLU A 197 0.68 7.59 16.53
CA GLU A 197 1.05 9.01 16.74
C GLU A 197 2.55 9.28 16.57
N CYS A 198 3.20 8.63 15.60
CA CYS A 198 4.62 8.80 15.34
C CYS A 198 5.00 10.26 15.06
N ALA A 199 5.94 10.82 15.84
CA ALA A 199 6.44 12.19 15.67
C ALA A 199 7.50 12.33 14.55
N GLN A 200 7.91 11.23 13.90
CA GLN A 200 8.88 11.18 12.80
C GLN A 200 10.25 11.82 13.14
N LEU A 201 10.72 11.66 14.36
CA LEU A 201 12.03 12.21 14.81
C LEU A 201 13.20 11.74 13.93
N CYS A 202 13.13 10.54 13.36
CA CYS A 202 14.11 10.00 12.40
C CYS A 202 14.22 10.81 11.08
N ARG A 203 13.31 11.76 10.84
CA ARG A 203 13.36 12.65 9.66
C ARG A 203 13.95 14.02 9.98
N LEU A 204 14.27 14.30 11.23
CA LEU A 204 14.92 15.54 11.63
C LEU A 204 16.43 15.48 11.34
N PRO A 205 17.08 16.63 11.15
CA PRO A 205 18.53 16.70 11.04
C PRO A 205 19.18 16.31 12.38
N CYS A 206 20.33 15.64 12.30
CA CYS A 206 21.12 15.24 13.44
C CYS A 206 22.61 15.27 13.11
N SER A 207 23.44 15.29 14.12
CA SER A 207 24.90 15.20 13.97
C SER A 207 25.40 13.89 14.58
N LEU A 208 26.35 13.26 13.88
CA LEU A 208 27.10 12.12 14.39
C LEU A 208 28.37 12.64 15.06
N GLN A 209 28.59 12.25 16.31
CA GLN A 209 29.74 12.71 17.08
C GLN A 209 30.35 11.56 17.91
N LYS A 210 31.60 11.74 18.36
CA LYS A 210 32.23 10.93 19.39
C LYS A 210 31.79 11.40 20.80
N PRO A 211 31.97 10.60 21.85
CA PRO A 211 31.62 11.00 23.22
C PRO A 211 32.38 12.21 23.75
N ASP A 212 33.54 12.52 23.20
CA ASP A 212 34.34 13.72 23.51
C ASP A 212 33.84 15.01 22.84
N GLY A 213 32.81 14.89 21.99
CA GLY A 213 32.19 16.00 21.27
C GLY A 213 32.75 16.25 19.87
N GLU A 214 33.75 15.48 19.41
CA GLU A 214 34.22 15.57 18.02
C GLU A 214 33.10 15.22 17.04
N VAL A 215 32.71 16.17 16.19
CA VAL A 215 31.64 16.00 15.20
C VAL A 215 32.21 15.38 13.93
N LEU A 216 31.73 14.18 13.58
CA LEU A 216 32.11 13.46 12.37
C LEU A 216 31.24 13.84 11.17
N VAL A 217 29.92 14.01 11.40
CA VAL A 217 28.95 14.45 10.39
C VAL A 217 28.02 15.46 11.03
N ALA A 218 27.95 16.65 10.48
CA ALA A 218 27.12 17.73 11.00
C ALA A 218 25.80 17.83 10.25
N ASP A 219 24.72 18.09 10.99
CA ASP A 219 23.42 18.61 10.55
C ASP A 219 22.84 17.89 9.32
N SER A 220 22.80 16.55 9.36
CA SER A 220 22.38 15.68 8.26
C SER A 220 21.23 14.77 8.67
N HIS A 221 20.40 14.36 7.71
CA HIS A 221 19.24 13.48 7.96
C HIS A 221 19.67 11.99 8.01
N LEU A 222 20.58 11.64 8.92
CA LEU A 222 21.27 10.34 8.98
C LEU A 222 20.35 9.12 9.17
N LEU A 223 19.15 9.31 9.73
CA LEU A 223 18.14 8.26 9.90
C LEU A 223 17.03 8.32 8.84
N SER A 224 17.08 9.29 7.92
CA SER A 224 16.08 9.41 6.87
C SER A 224 16.39 8.48 5.71
N LEU A 225 15.47 7.55 5.42
CA LEU A 225 15.60 6.62 4.29
C LEU A 225 14.92 7.15 3.03
N LYS A 226 15.40 6.71 1.87
CA LYS A 226 14.71 6.77 0.60
C LYS A 226 13.39 5.99 0.68
N ASP A 227 12.50 6.20 -0.29
CA ASP A 227 11.26 5.44 -0.38
C ASP A 227 11.50 4.09 -1.07
N MET A 228 10.79 3.05 -0.65
CA MET A 228 10.86 1.72 -1.26
C MET A 228 10.30 1.75 -2.68
N ASP A 229 10.95 1.03 -3.59
CA ASP A 229 10.47 0.75 -4.93
C ASP A 229 10.92 -0.65 -5.35
N GLN A 230 9.96 -1.57 -5.48
CA GLN A 230 10.18 -2.97 -5.85
C GLN A 230 9.68 -3.26 -7.28
N THR A 231 9.57 -2.25 -8.12
CA THR A 231 9.03 -2.40 -9.48
C THR A 231 9.73 -3.52 -10.25
N ASP A 232 11.07 -3.56 -10.19
CA ASP A 232 11.88 -4.54 -10.94
C ASP A 232 11.99 -5.89 -10.22
N ASN A 233 11.47 -6.00 -9.00
CA ASN A 233 11.59 -7.19 -8.15
C ASN A 233 10.28 -7.97 -8.00
N LEU A 234 9.19 -7.58 -8.69
CA LEU A 234 7.88 -8.21 -8.52
C LEU A 234 7.89 -9.71 -8.81
N GLU A 235 8.51 -10.15 -9.90
CA GLU A 235 8.61 -11.58 -10.23
C GLU A 235 9.43 -12.34 -9.18
N ALA A 236 10.55 -11.78 -8.72
CA ALA A 236 11.37 -12.40 -7.68
C ALA A 236 10.61 -12.53 -6.34
N LEU A 237 9.75 -11.56 -6.00
CA LEU A 237 8.88 -11.61 -4.84
C LEU A 237 7.78 -12.68 -5.01
N ILE A 238 7.18 -12.80 -6.19
CA ILE A 238 6.21 -13.86 -6.53
C ILE A 238 6.86 -15.24 -6.36
N GLU A 239 8.05 -15.44 -6.91
CA GLU A 239 8.85 -16.66 -6.79
C GLU A 239 9.27 -16.97 -5.35
N ALA A 240 9.46 -15.93 -4.52
CA ALA A 240 9.73 -16.07 -3.10
C ALA A 240 8.49 -16.41 -2.26
N GLY A 241 7.28 -16.41 -2.86
CA GLY A 241 6.03 -16.79 -2.21
C GLY A 241 5.12 -15.62 -1.81
N ILE A 242 5.45 -14.39 -2.16
CA ILE A 242 4.57 -13.22 -1.92
C ILE A 242 3.36 -13.29 -2.85
N ARG A 243 2.17 -13.01 -2.29
CA ARG A 243 0.90 -13.00 -3.02
C ARG A 243 0.12 -11.70 -2.85
N SER A 244 0.42 -10.89 -1.81
CA SER A 244 -0.15 -9.56 -1.60
C SER A 244 0.94 -8.49 -1.67
N PHE A 245 0.74 -7.51 -2.54
CA PHE A 245 1.69 -6.45 -2.90
C PHE A 245 1.18 -5.11 -2.39
N LYS A 246 1.74 -4.64 -1.27
CA LYS A 246 1.24 -3.47 -0.54
C LYS A 246 1.94 -2.18 -0.91
N ILE A 247 1.17 -1.17 -1.27
CA ILE A 247 1.62 0.21 -1.46
C ILE A 247 1.46 0.95 -0.13
N GLU A 248 2.54 1.55 0.42
CA GLU A 248 2.45 2.49 1.55
C GLU A 248 2.03 3.87 1.05
N GLY A 249 1.10 4.55 1.76
CA GLY A 249 0.72 5.88 1.31
C GLY A 249 -0.57 6.48 1.89
N ARG A 250 -1.12 6.05 3.02
CA ARG A 250 -2.38 6.58 3.59
C ARG A 250 -2.39 8.10 3.84
N LEU A 251 -1.23 8.72 4.00
CA LEU A 251 -1.10 10.18 4.17
C LEU A 251 -0.63 10.91 2.90
N LYS A 252 -0.56 10.21 1.77
CA LYS A 252 -0.21 10.78 0.47
C LYS A 252 -1.42 11.41 -0.22
N GLY A 253 -1.19 12.22 -1.26
CA GLY A 253 -2.23 12.81 -2.10
C GLY A 253 -2.97 11.79 -2.95
N LEU A 254 -4.12 12.17 -3.49
CA LEU A 254 -4.93 11.33 -4.35
C LEU A 254 -4.23 11.01 -5.68
N ASP A 255 -3.49 11.97 -6.22
CA ASP A 255 -2.62 11.85 -7.39
C ASP A 255 -1.58 10.71 -7.21
N TYR A 256 -0.96 10.64 -6.03
CA TYR A 256 -0.04 9.55 -5.69
C TYR A 256 -0.75 8.19 -5.73
N VAL A 257 -1.93 8.07 -5.12
CA VAL A 257 -2.67 6.80 -5.07
C VAL A 257 -3.06 6.35 -6.47
N LYS A 258 -3.61 7.24 -7.29
CA LYS A 258 -3.97 6.96 -8.69
C LYS A 258 -2.77 6.50 -9.51
N ASN A 259 -1.68 7.27 -9.46
CA ASN A 259 -0.49 7.05 -10.26
C ASN A 259 0.25 5.75 -9.88
N VAL A 260 0.52 5.55 -8.60
CA VAL A 260 1.29 4.39 -8.14
C VAL A 260 0.47 3.10 -8.25
N THR A 261 -0.84 3.13 -7.98
CA THR A 261 -1.72 1.96 -8.17
C THR A 261 -1.77 1.55 -9.64
N ALA A 262 -1.99 2.50 -10.55
CA ALA A 262 -2.00 2.24 -11.99
C ALA A 262 -0.66 1.68 -12.49
N TRP A 263 0.47 2.20 -11.99
CA TRP A 263 1.80 1.69 -12.33
C TRP A 263 1.97 0.22 -11.97
N TYR A 264 1.71 -0.15 -10.71
CA TYR A 264 1.86 -1.53 -10.26
C TYR A 264 0.83 -2.45 -10.87
N ARG A 265 -0.41 -1.97 -11.16
CA ARG A 265 -1.40 -2.76 -11.89
C ARG A 265 -0.91 -3.12 -13.28
N GLN A 266 -0.36 -2.19 -14.04
CA GLN A 266 0.21 -2.48 -15.36
C GLN A 266 1.37 -3.49 -15.29
N LYS A 267 2.24 -3.37 -14.27
CA LYS A 267 3.35 -4.33 -14.09
C LYS A 267 2.87 -5.73 -13.74
N LEU A 268 1.90 -5.85 -12.83
CA LEU A 268 1.32 -7.14 -12.47
C LEU A 268 0.51 -7.74 -13.63
N ASP A 269 -0.23 -6.94 -14.40
CA ASP A 269 -0.96 -7.42 -15.58
C ASP A 269 0.00 -8.00 -16.63
N ALA A 270 1.12 -7.33 -16.89
CA ALA A 270 2.13 -7.83 -17.80
C ALA A 270 2.76 -9.16 -17.32
N ILE A 271 2.88 -9.38 -16.01
CA ILE A 271 3.30 -10.68 -15.45
C ILE A 271 2.19 -11.72 -15.63
N LEU A 272 0.94 -11.39 -15.30
CA LEU A 272 -0.20 -12.30 -15.44
C LEU A 272 -0.45 -12.75 -16.88
N GLU A 273 -0.20 -11.89 -17.87
CA GLU A 273 -0.32 -12.23 -19.30
C GLU A 273 0.71 -13.27 -19.75
N ARG A 274 1.88 -13.30 -19.11
CA ARG A 274 2.94 -14.31 -19.39
C ARG A 274 2.80 -15.58 -18.55
N ARG A 275 2.09 -15.51 -17.40
CA ARG A 275 1.99 -16.58 -16.40
C ARG A 275 0.58 -17.16 -16.40
N GLY A 276 0.41 -18.33 -17.01
CA GLY A 276 -0.88 -19.03 -17.04
C GLY A 276 -1.30 -19.70 -15.72
N ASP A 277 -0.39 -19.76 -14.74
CA ASP A 277 -0.57 -20.33 -13.41
C ASP A 277 -1.10 -19.31 -12.39
N LEU A 278 -1.12 -18.03 -12.73
CA LEU A 278 -1.50 -16.93 -11.83
C LEU A 278 -2.72 -16.16 -12.37
N VAL A 279 -3.50 -15.61 -11.47
CA VAL A 279 -4.66 -14.76 -11.79
C VAL A 279 -4.70 -13.52 -10.88
N ALA A 280 -5.36 -12.46 -11.34
CA ALA A 280 -5.66 -11.30 -10.50
C ALA A 280 -6.65 -11.68 -9.39
N ALA A 281 -6.52 -11.06 -8.21
CA ALA A 281 -7.41 -11.34 -7.08
C ALA A 281 -8.82 -10.77 -7.29
N SER A 282 -8.99 -9.77 -8.16
CA SER A 282 -10.30 -9.15 -8.46
C SER A 282 -10.53 -9.01 -9.98
N ALA A 283 -11.79 -8.73 -10.38
CA ALA A 283 -12.21 -8.64 -11.77
C ALA A 283 -11.99 -7.26 -12.39
N GLY A 284 -11.98 -7.21 -13.69
CA GLY A 284 -11.94 -6.00 -14.50
C GLY A 284 -10.54 -5.56 -14.87
N ARG A 285 -10.42 -5.04 -16.10
CA ARG A 285 -9.18 -4.46 -16.62
C ARG A 285 -9.28 -2.94 -16.66
N CYS A 286 -8.17 -2.28 -16.38
CA CYS A 286 -8.08 -0.82 -16.36
C CYS A 286 -7.51 -0.27 -17.65
N SER A 287 -8.07 0.83 -18.12
CA SER A 287 -7.47 1.73 -19.09
C SER A 287 -7.24 3.10 -18.45
N TYR A 288 -6.20 3.80 -18.87
CA TYR A 288 -5.78 5.05 -18.25
C TYR A 288 -5.69 6.17 -19.29
N SER A 289 -6.10 7.40 -18.94
CA SER A 289 -5.94 8.59 -19.75
C SER A 289 -4.57 9.26 -19.61
N PHE A 290 -3.64 8.61 -18.86
CA PHE A 290 -2.28 9.08 -18.59
C PHE A 290 -1.30 7.89 -18.62
N THR A 291 -0.01 8.20 -18.72
CA THR A 291 1.05 7.20 -18.54
C THR A 291 1.51 7.21 -17.08
N PRO A 292 1.27 6.13 -16.31
CA PRO A 292 1.73 6.07 -14.93
C PRO A 292 3.25 6.20 -14.81
N ASP A 293 3.70 7.00 -13.86
CA ASP A 293 5.13 7.20 -13.54
C ASP A 293 5.30 7.57 -12.06
N PRO A 294 5.73 6.63 -11.19
CA PRO A 294 5.91 6.90 -9.77
C PRO A 294 6.89 8.03 -9.46
N LYS A 295 7.84 8.31 -10.37
CA LYS A 295 8.83 9.39 -10.19
C LYS A 295 8.20 10.78 -10.19
N LYS A 296 7.02 10.93 -10.79
CA LYS A 296 6.24 12.18 -10.80
C LYS A 296 5.41 12.40 -9.54
N SER A 297 5.36 11.42 -8.65
CA SER A 297 4.72 11.51 -7.34
C SER A 297 5.75 11.65 -6.22
N PHE A 298 5.30 12.10 -5.05
CA PHE A 298 6.19 12.30 -3.90
C PHE A 298 7.03 11.07 -3.58
N ASN A 299 8.35 11.21 -3.64
CA ASN A 299 9.35 10.24 -3.19
C ASN A 299 10.61 10.94 -2.67
N ARG A 300 11.44 10.22 -1.91
CA ARG A 300 12.74 10.68 -1.37
C ARG A 300 13.93 10.08 -2.12
N GLY A 301 13.74 9.73 -3.38
CA GLY A 301 14.57 8.80 -4.12
C GLY A 301 14.12 7.36 -3.86
N SER A 302 14.57 6.41 -4.67
CA SER A 302 14.12 5.01 -4.66
C SER A 302 15.21 4.08 -4.13
N THR A 303 14.79 3.01 -3.45
CA THR A 303 15.64 1.91 -3.00
C THR A 303 14.84 0.61 -2.95
N ASP A 304 15.47 -0.53 -3.29
CA ASP A 304 14.97 -1.88 -3.02
C ASP A 304 15.25 -2.34 -1.57
N TYR A 305 15.85 -1.45 -0.80
CA TYR A 305 16.17 -1.57 0.63
C TYR A 305 17.16 -2.71 0.91
N PHE A 306 16.73 -3.79 1.54
CA PHE A 306 17.56 -4.95 1.87
C PHE A 306 17.20 -6.20 1.08
N LEU A 307 16.40 -6.09 0.03
CA LEU A 307 15.87 -7.24 -0.70
C LEU A 307 16.97 -8.15 -1.25
N HIS A 308 18.05 -7.54 -1.76
CA HIS A 308 19.24 -8.25 -2.27
C HIS A 308 20.43 -8.23 -1.28
N GLY A 309 20.17 -7.85 -0.02
CA GLY A 309 21.20 -7.73 1.02
C GLY A 309 21.50 -6.28 1.37
N ARG A 310 22.59 -6.08 2.12
CA ARG A 310 23.02 -4.74 2.53
C ARG A 310 23.69 -4.01 1.37
N GLN A 311 23.31 -2.76 1.16
CA GLN A 311 23.86 -1.92 0.10
C GLN A 311 24.01 -0.47 0.59
N PRO A 312 24.95 0.31 0.04
CA PRO A 312 25.09 1.72 0.35
C PRO A 312 23.99 2.56 -0.29
N GLY A 313 23.82 3.79 0.19
CA GLY A 313 22.98 4.79 -0.46
C GLY A 313 21.47 4.55 -0.33
N ILE A 314 21.02 3.79 0.67
CA ILE A 314 19.60 3.60 0.99
C ILE A 314 19.01 4.79 1.76
N ASP A 315 19.83 5.70 2.21
CA ASP A 315 19.48 6.88 2.99
C ASP A 315 19.22 8.11 2.11
N SER A 316 18.48 9.07 2.65
CA SER A 316 18.20 10.39 2.05
C SER A 316 18.69 11.47 2.99
N THR A 317 20.03 11.58 3.10
CA THR A 317 20.73 12.42 4.09
C THR A 317 20.63 13.92 3.81
N LYS A 318 20.45 14.34 2.55
CA LYS A 318 20.36 15.75 2.17
C LYS A 318 19.00 16.38 2.50
N SER A 319 17.90 15.64 2.31
CA SER A 319 16.57 16.18 2.53
C SER A 319 15.54 15.04 2.75
N PRO A 320 14.62 15.17 3.72
CA PRO A 320 13.48 14.27 3.89
C PRO A 320 12.30 14.64 2.99
N LYS A 321 12.43 15.70 2.18
CA LYS A 321 11.40 16.22 1.27
C LYS A 321 11.53 15.58 -0.11
N TYR A 322 10.50 15.75 -0.92
CA TYR A 322 10.55 15.39 -2.34
C TYR A 322 11.40 16.41 -3.11
N VAL A 323 12.48 15.95 -3.67
CA VAL A 323 13.40 16.79 -4.47
C VAL A 323 12.88 16.93 -5.90
N GLY A 324 12.31 15.86 -6.46
CA GLY A 324 11.81 15.83 -7.84
C GLY A 324 12.82 15.25 -8.83
N GLU A 325 12.47 15.33 -10.12
CA GLU A 325 13.32 14.88 -11.21
C GLU A 325 14.36 15.93 -11.59
N PRO A 326 15.62 15.57 -11.86
CA PRO A 326 16.63 16.52 -12.28
C PRO A 326 16.31 17.03 -13.71
N LEU A 327 16.34 18.34 -13.88
CA LEU A 327 16.09 19.02 -15.16
C LEU A 327 17.39 19.43 -15.87
N GLY A 328 18.39 19.89 -15.12
CA GLY A 328 19.65 20.41 -15.63
C GLY A 328 20.27 21.43 -14.71
N ARG A 329 21.25 22.16 -15.20
CA ARG A 329 21.96 23.21 -14.45
C ARG A 329 21.66 24.59 -15.02
N VAL A 330 21.60 25.58 -14.15
CA VAL A 330 21.44 26.97 -14.53
C VAL A 330 22.63 27.44 -15.35
N THR A 331 22.36 27.93 -16.58
CA THR A 331 23.36 28.52 -17.47
C THR A 331 23.34 30.04 -17.45
N SER A 332 22.16 30.64 -17.18
CA SER A 332 21.97 32.08 -17.08
C SER A 332 20.94 32.41 -16.00
N VAL A 333 21.17 33.51 -15.29
CA VAL A 333 20.21 34.07 -14.31
C VAL A 333 19.89 35.49 -14.75
N THR A 334 18.63 35.77 -15.02
CA THR A 334 18.10 37.09 -15.35
C THR A 334 17.35 37.69 -14.16
N ARG A 335 16.82 38.90 -14.31
CA ARG A 335 16.00 39.55 -13.26
C ARG A 335 14.77 38.71 -12.92
N ASP A 336 14.12 38.14 -13.93
CA ASP A 336 12.78 37.54 -13.80
C ASP A 336 12.77 36.03 -14.06
N GLY A 337 13.94 35.42 -14.32
CA GLY A 337 14.01 33.98 -14.64
C GLY A 337 15.41 33.40 -14.77
N ILE A 338 15.46 32.18 -15.26
CA ILE A 338 16.68 31.41 -15.49
C ILE A 338 16.65 30.72 -16.85
N GLU A 339 17.83 30.38 -17.35
CA GLU A 339 17.99 29.37 -18.41
C GLU A 339 18.72 28.16 -17.82
N ILE A 340 18.37 26.96 -18.29
CA ILE A 340 19.01 25.71 -17.88
C ILE A 340 19.56 24.95 -19.10
N ASP A 341 20.68 24.28 -18.91
CA ASP A 341 21.12 23.19 -19.80
C ASP A 341 20.43 21.90 -19.33
N GLY A 342 20.11 20.98 -20.19
CA GLY A 342 19.61 19.69 -19.77
C GLY A 342 18.68 19.01 -20.73
N LYS A 343 18.06 17.91 -20.29
CA LYS A 343 17.12 17.10 -21.08
C LYS A 343 15.95 17.97 -21.54
N GLN A 344 15.52 17.79 -22.79
CA GLN A 344 14.27 18.39 -23.30
C GLN A 344 13.07 17.74 -22.57
N VAL A 345 12.77 18.21 -21.38
CA VAL A 345 11.54 17.89 -20.65
C VAL A 345 10.57 19.02 -20.95
N THR A 346 9.38 18.68 -21.38
CA THR A 346 8.32 19.70 -21.58
C THR A 346 7.94 20.27 -20.22
N LEU A 347 8.26 21.54 -20.00
CA LEU A 347 7.87 22.30 -18.82
C LEU A 347 6.59 23.09 -19.11
N ASN A 348 5.73 23.20 -18.12
CA ASN A 348 4.44 23.87 -18.20
C ASN A 348 4.35 25.02 -17.19
N ASN A 349 3.57 26.04 -17.55
CA ASN A 349 3.24 27.09 -16.60
C ASN A 349 2.57 26.49 -15.35
N GLY A 350 3.10 26.82 -14.19
CA GLY A 350 2.63 26.28 -12.92
C GLY A 350 3.42 25.08 -12.39
N ASP A 351 4.41 24.56 -13.15
CA ASP A 351 5.32 23.53 -12.63
C ASP A 351 6.03 24.02 -11.37
N GLY A 352 6.21 23.11 -10.40
CA GLY A 352 7.03 23.35 -9.22
C GLY A 352 8.47 22.97 -9.51
N LEU A 353 9.37 23.89 -9.26
CA LEU A 353 10.81 23.68 -9.38
C LEU A 353 11.46 23.75 -8.00
N GLY A 354 12.67 23.20 -7.87
CA GLY A 354 13.44 23.26 -6.64
C GLY A 354 14.94 23.22 -6.89
N PHE A 355 15.71 23.69 -5.92
CA PHE A 355 17.15 23.62 -5.91
C PHE A 355 17.70 23.58 -4.48
N PHE A 356 18.92 23.11 -4.31
CA PHE A 356 19.62 23.15 -3.02
C PHE A 356 20.47 24.41 -2.92
N LYS A 357 20.33 25.15 -1.80
CA LYS A 357 21.29 26.19 -1.41
C LYS A 357 22.63 25.54 -0.98
N PRO A 358 23.69 26.34 -0.86
CA PRO A 358 24.99 25.83 -0.38
C PRO A 358 24.96 25.17 1.02
N ASN A 359 24.01 25.51 1.85
CA ASN A 359 23.76 24.92 3.17
C ASN A 359 22.90 23.65 3.13
N ASN A 360 22.69 23.03 1.96
CA ASN A 360 21.80 21.89 1.72
C ASN A 360 20.31 22.14 2.01
N GLU A 361 19.88 23.39 2.18
CA GLU A 361 18.46 23.72 2.27
C GLU A 361 17.78 23.58 0.90
N LEU A 362 16.76 22.70 0.80
CA LEU A 362 15.93 22.58 -0.40
C LEU A 362 14.92 23.72 -0.46
N VAL A 363 15.00 24.54 -1.49
CA VAL A 363 14.10 25.67 -1.76
C VAL A 363 13.24 25.37 -2.96
N GLY A 364 11.93 25.59 -2.80
CA GLY A 364 10.95 25.48 -3.89
C GLY A 364 10.69 26.82 -4.57
N MET A 365 10.39 26.77 -5.86
CA MET A 365 9.98 27.91 -6.67
C MET A 365 8.91 27.49 -7.67
N ARG A 366 8.08 28.43 -8.13
CA ARG A 366 7.04 28.16 -9.12
C ARG A 366 7.44 28.73 -10.47
N LEU A 367 7.28 27.93 -11.51
CA LEU A 367 7.42 28.35 -12.89
C LEU A 367 6.18 29.12 -13.31
N ASN A 368 6.34 30.41 -13.64
CA ASN A 368 5.24 31.25 -14.09
C ASN A 368 4.99 31.09 -15.60
N LYS A 369 6.08 31.14 -16.41
CA LYS A 369 5.98 31.04 -17.86
C LYS A 369 7.24 30.44 -18.46
N VAL A 370 7.08 29.70 -19.55
CA VAL A 370 8.19 29.22 -20.39
C VAL A 370 8.22 30.07 -21.68
N GLU A 371 9.34 30.73 -21.96
CA GLU A 371 9.57 31.50 -23.17
C GLU A 371 10.84 30.99 -23.88
N GLY A 372 10.67 30.09 -24.82
CA GLY A 372 11.79 29.41 -25.45
C GLY A 372 12.65 28.66 -24.47
N LYS A 373 13.90 29.09 -24.24
CA LYS A 373 14.82 28.52 -23.23
C LYS A 373 14.70 29.19 -21.87
N GLN A 374 14.02 30.33 -21.79
CA GLN A 374 13.90 31.09 -20.55
C GLN A 374 12.73 30.60 -19.71
N LEU A 375 13.01 30.31 -18.45
CA LEU A 375 12.07 29.93 -17.42
C LEU A 375 11.79 31.13 -16.52
N LEU A 376 10.64 31.78 -16.69
CA LEU A 376 10.23 32.91 -15.88
C LEU A 376 9.66 32.40 -14.55
N LEU A 377 10.24 32.85 -13.44
CA LEU A 377 9.83 32.46 -12.10
C LEU A 377 8.78 33.39 -11.53
N SER A 378 7.95 32.89 -10.59
CA SER A 378 6.94 33.72 -9.92
C SER A 378 7.55 34.80 -9.02
N GLU A 379 8.77 34.59 -8.54
CA GLU A 379 9.52 35.50 -7.69
C GLU A 379 11.03 35.30 -7.84
N ARG A 380 11.79 36.32 -7.47
CA ARG A 380 13.25 36.24 -7.47
C ARG A 380 13.72 35.31 -6.34
N MET A 381 14.59 34.34 -6.69
CA MET A 381 15.07 33.32 -5.75
C MET A 381 16.48 33.65 -5.24
N PRO A 382 16.63 34.08 -3.97
CA PRO A 382 17.95 34.30 -3.38
C PRO A 382 18.78 33.01 -3.33
N GLY A 383 20.04 33.11 -3.72
CA GLY A 383 20.99 31.97 -3.72
C GLY A 383 21.02 31.18 -5.02
N LEU A 384 20.13 31.46 -5.97
CA LEU A 384 20.15 30.84 -7.31
C LEU A 384 21.27 31.49 -8.14
N LYS A 385 22.16 30.68 -8.72
CA LYS A 385 23.32 31.12 -9.50
C LYS A 385 23.65 30.13 -10.61
N VAL A 386 24.43 30.55 -11.59
CA VAL A 386 24.96 29.68 -12.66
C VAL A 386 25.61 28.43 -12.06
N GLY A 387 25.35 27.26 -12.64
CA GLY A 387 25.79 25.96 -12.20
C GLY A 387 24.90 25.28 -11.15
N THR A 388 23.85 25.97 -10.63
CA THR A 388 22.89 25.37 -9.69
C THR A 388 22.07 24.31 -10.39
N GLU A 389 21.95 23.11 -9.79
CA GLU A 389 21.07 22.04 -10.27
C GLU A 389 19.61 22.37 -9.98
N ILE A 390 18.75 22.21 -10.98
CA ILE A 390 17.28 22.44 -10.90
C ILE A 390 16.57 21.11 -11.00
N TYR A 391 15.54 20.96 -10.18
CA TYR A 391 14.67 19.79 -10.11
C TYR A 391 13.22 20.19 -10.34
N ARG A 392 12.40 19.32 -10.96
CA ARG A 392 10.94 19.49 -11.03
C ARG A 392 10.28 18.63 -9.95
N ASN A 393 9.68 19.26 -8.95
CA ASN A 393 8.98 18.59 -7.85
C ASN A 393 7.45 18.64 -7.98
N HIS A 394 6.93 19.26 -9.01
CA HIS A 394 5.50 19.23 -9.37
C HIS A 394 5.33 19.39 -10.88
N ASP A 395 4.69 18.40 -11.50
CA ASP A 395 4.30 18.43 -12.92
C ASP A 395 2.83 18.85 -13.00
N GLN A 396 2.58 20.11 -13.36
CA GLN A 396 1.23 20.70 -13.39
C GLN A 396 0.32 20.03 -14.42
N ALA A 397 0.85 19.66 -15.59
CA ALA A 397 0.07 19.01 -16.64
C ALA A 397 -0.35 17.60 -16.21
N PHE A 398 0.57 16.85 -15.61
CA PHE A 398 0.32 15.53 -15.06
C PHE A 398 -0.74 15.57 -13.94
N SER A 399 -0.59 16.49 -13.00
CA SER A 399 -1.54 16.68 -11.89
C SER A 399 -2.94 16.99 -12.38
N LYS A 400 -3.09 17.89 -13.37
CA LYS A 400 -4.40 18.24 -14.00
C LYS A 400 -5.11 17.05 -14.63
N VAL A 401 -4.38 16.08 -15.19
CA VAL A 401 -4.99 14.86 -15.72
C VAL A 401 -5.51 13.99 -14.58
N LEU A 402 -4.74 13.87 -13.48
CA LEU A 402 -5.12 13.07 -12.33
C LEU A 402 -6.24 13.70 -11.48
N GLU A 403 -6.48 15.00 -11.56
CA GLU A 403 -7.63 15.65 -10.91
C GLU A 403 -8.97 15.17 -11.50
N LYS A 404 -8.98 14.69 -12.75
CA LYS A 404 -10.15 14.19 -13.45
C LYS A 404 -10.31 12.67 -13.27
N ALA A 405 -11.37 12.11 -13.85
CA ALA A 405 -11.49 10.68 -14.06
C ALA A 405 -10.35 10.22 -14.99
N SER A 406 -9.37 9.53 -14.44
CA SER A 406 -8.13 9.17 -15.14
C SER A 406 -7.97 7.67 -15.38
N ALA A 407 -8.90 6.85 -14.86
CA ALA A 407 -8.97 5.42 -15.12
C ALA A 407 -10.41 4.99 -15.42
N ASP A 408 -10.54 3.96 -16.24
CA ASP A 408 -11.79 3.26 -16.52
C ASP A 408 -11.55 1.76 -16.35
N ARG A 409 -12.18 1.16 -15.31
CA ARG A 409 -12.07 -0.27 -15.00
C ARG A 409 -13.32 -1.00 -15.45
N ARG A 410 -13.17 -1.97 -16.37
CA ARG A 410 -14.27 -2.70 -16.98
C ARG A 410 -14.11 -4.20 -16.84
N ILE A 411 -15.21 -4.87 -16.51
CA ILE A 411 -15.36 -6.32 -16.44
C ILE A 411 -15.83 -6.83 -17.81
N ARG A 412 -15.15 -7.80 -18.38
CA ARG A 412 -15.55 -8.40 -19.66
C ARG A 412 -16.75 -9.29 -19.47
N VAL A 413 -17.72 -9.18 -20.38
CA VAL A 413 -18.95 -9.98 -20.37
C VAL A 413 -19.23 -10.60 -21.73
N ASP A 414 -19.59 -11.88 -21.74
CA ASP A 414 -20.17 -12.56 -22.89
C ASP A 414 -21.68 -12.48 -22.79
N MET A 415 -22.34 -12.17 -23.89
CA MET A 415 -23.77 -12.01 -23.99
C MET A 415 -24.33 -12.97 -25.03
N VAL A 416 -25.36 -13.74 -24.65
CA VAL A 416 -26.08 -14.63 -25.56
C VAL A 416 -27.55 -14.23 -25.54
N LEU A 417 -28.05 -13.76 -26.68
CA LEU A 417 -29.47 -13.53 -26.90
C LEU A 417 -30.04 -14.69 -27.68
N ALA A 418 -30.96 -15.42 -27.08
CA ALA A 418 -31.56 -16.62 -27.65
C ALA A 418 -33.10 -16.56 -27.61
N GLU A 419 -33.73 -17.35 -28.49
CA GLU A 419 -35.15 -17.63 -28.41
C GLU A 419 -35.46 -18.55 -27.22
N CYS A 420 -36.59 -18.33 -26.57
CA CYS A 420 -37.19 -19.22 -25.54
C CYS A 420 -38.71 -19.32 -25.77
N ASP A 421 -39.39 -20.18 -25.05
CA ASP A 421 -40.84 -20.42 -25.24
C ASP A 421 -41.67 -19.14 -25.08
N GLU A 422 -41.29 -18.30 -24.13
CA GLU A 422 -41.99 -17.05 -23.79
C GLU A 422 -41.58 -15.85 -24.66
N GLY A 423 -40.54 -15.97 -25.48
CA GLY A 423 -40.01 -14.84 -26.29
C GLY A 423 -38.49 -14.87 -26.43
N LEU A 424 -37.79 -13.91 -25.85
CA LEU A 424 -36.35 -13.75 -25.94
C LEU A 424 -35.71 -13.81 -24.56
N ARG A 425 -34.57 -14.54 -24.45
CA ARG A 425 -33.73 -14.61 -23.25
C ARG A 425 -32.34 -14.07 -23.52
N LEU A 426 -31.93 -13.08 -22.73
CA LEU A 426 -30.57 -12.57 -22.71
C LEU A 426 -29.82 -13.15 -21.51
N THR A 427 -28.76 -13.91 -21.77
CA THR A 427 -27.84 -14.44 -20.76
C THR A 427 -26.53 -13.67 -20.83
N LEU A 428 -26.06 -13.20 -19.69
CA LEU A 428 -24.78 -12.51 -19.53
C LEU A 428 -23.89 -13.35 -18.62
N THR A 429 -22.65 -13.55 -19.02
CA THR A 429 -21.65 -14.27 -18.20
C THR A 429 -20.36 -13.47 -18.19
N ASP A 430 -19.86 -13.11 -17.01
CA ASP A 430 -18.66 -12.34 -16.87
C ASP A 430 -17.37 -13.20 -16.95
N GLU A 431 -16.22 -12.53 -16.91
CA GLU A 431 -14.90 -13.18 -17.02
C GLU A 431 -14.55 -14.10 -15.83
N GLN A 432 -15.29 -14.01 -14.70
CA GLN A 432 -15.15 -14.90 -13.55
C GLN A 432 -16.15 -16.06 -13.57
N GLY A 433 -17.05 -16.09 -14.58
CA GLY A 433 -18.06 -17.13 -14.75
C GLY A 433 -19.36 -16.86 -13.97
N ILE A 434 -19.54 -15.68 -13.40
CA ILE A 434 -20.81 -15.27 -12.79
C ILE A 434 -21.80 -14.98 -13.91
N SER A 435 -23.00 -15.55 -13.82
CA SER A 435 -24.01 -15.49 -14.88
C SER A 435 -25.35 -15.00 -14.35
N ALA A 436 -26.06 -14.25 -15.20
CA ALA A 436 -27.44 -13.85 -14.98
C ALA A 436 -28.21 -13.90 -16.30
N ALA A 437 -29.51 -14.17 -16.22
CA ALA A 437 -30.38 -14.18 -17.38
C ALA A 437 -31.67 -13.42 -17.13
N VAL A 438 -32.14 -12.73 -18.16
CA VAL A 438 -33.46 -12.04 -18.17
C VAL A 438 -34.26 -12.46 -19.39
N THR A 439 -35.56 -12.61 -19.22
CA THR A 439 -36.49 -13.02 -20.28
C THR A 439 -37.43 -11.87 -20.61
N LEU A 440 -37.63 -11.62 -21.87
CA LEU A 440 -38.58 -10.65 -22.39
C LEU A 440 -39.69 -11.42 -23.14
N PRO A 441 -40.89 -11.45 -22.61
CA PRO A 441 -42.04 -11.97 -23.34
C PRO A 441 -42.33 -11.11 -24.57
N CYS A 442 -42.33 -11.73 -25.74
CA CYS A 442 -42.64 -11.05 -26.99
C CYS A 442 -42.93 -12.02 -28.12
N ASP A 443 -43.65 -11.52 -29.14
CA ASP A 443 -43.86 -12.24 -30.39
C ASP A 443 -42.56 -12.26 -31.22
N LYS A 444 -42.30 -13.39 -31.85
CA LYS A 444 -41.10 -13.63 -32.68
C LYS A 444 -41.43 -13.33 -34.14
N GLN A 445 -41.14 -12.13 -34.60
CA GLN A 445 -41.36 -11.73 -35.99
C GLN A 445 -40.07 -11.87 -36.83
N PRO A 446 -40.12 -12.59 -37.96
CA PRO A 446 -38.97 -12.63 -38.89
C PRO A 446 -38.57 -11.22 -39.36
N ALA A 447 -37.28 -11.02 -39.55
CA ALA A 447 -36.78 -9.74 -40.03
C ALA A 447 -36.87 -9.66 -41.58
N ASP A 448 -37.40 -8.57 -42.10
CA ASP A 448 -37.38 -8.27 -43.57
C ASP A 448 -35.95 -8.15 -44.10
N ASN A 449 -35.04 -7.61 -43.29
CA ASN A 449 -33.62 -7.50 -43.63
C ASN A 449 -32.78 -8.17 -42.54
N PRO A 450 -32.43 -9.46 -42.71
CA PRO A 450 -31.71 -10.27 -41.74
C PRO A 450 -30.40 -9.68 -41.24
N GLU A 451 -29.54 -9.23 -42.16
CA GLU A 451 -28.21 -8.70 -41.80
C GLU A 451 -28.31 -7.43 -40.96
N ARG A 452 -29.17 -6.51 -41.38
CA ARG A 452 -29.42 -5.25 -40.65
C ARG A 452 -29.99 -5.51 -39.26
N ALA A 453 -30.91 -6.43 -39.12
CA ALA A 453 -31.53 -6.78 -37.83
C ALA A 453 -30.49 -7.37 -36.86
N LEU A 454 -29.66 -8.31 -37.30
CA LEU A 454 -28.59 -8.90 -36.50
C LEU A 454 -27.53 -7.85 -36.10
N GLN A 455 -27.12 -6.99 -37.01
CA GLN A 455 -26.17 -5.92 -36.71
C GLN A 455 -26.75 -4.93 -35.70
N GLN A 456 -27.99 -4.50 -35.87
CA GLN A 456 -28.70 -3.62 -34.93
C GLN A 456 -28.77 -4.25 -33.53
N ALA A 457 -29.06 -5.54 -33.43
CA ALA A 457 -29.12 -6.24 -32.16
C ALA A 457 -27.75 -6.23 -31.45
N ARG A 458 -26.67 -6.55 -32.16
CA ARG A 458 -25.29 -6.46 -31.61
C ARG A 458 -24.94 -5.06 -31.17
N ASP A 459 -25.23 -4.04 -31.99
CA ASP A 459 -24.92 -2.64 -31.69
C ASP A 459 -25.67 -2.16 -30.44
N GLN A 460 -26.96 -2.49 -30.29
CA GLN A 460 -27.75 -2.08 -29.13
C GLN A 460 -27.32 -2.79 -27.85
N LEU A 461 -27.05 -4.11 -27.89
CA LEU A 461 -26.58 -4.86 -26.73
C LEU A 461 -25.16 -4.45 -26.31
N GLY A 462 -24.30 -4.08 -27.27
CA GLY A 462 -22.93 -3.64 -27.03
C GLY A 462 -22.77 -2.26 -26.39
N LYS A 463 -23.84 -1.47 -26.27
CA LYS A 463 -23.81 -0.12 -25.68
C LYS A 463 -23.73 -0.14 -24.15
N LEU A 464 -22.61 -0.54 -23.60
CA LEU A 464 -22.37 -0.71 -22.17
C LEU A 464 -21.64 0.46 -21.49
N GLY A 465 -21.44 1.58 -22.20
CA GLY A 465 -20.54 2.68 -21.82
C GLY A 465 -20.71 3.26 -20.41
N ASN A 466 -21.93 3.25 -19.84
CA ASN A 466 -22.21 3.77 -18.50
C ASN A 466 -22.31 2.67 -17.41
N THR A 467 -21.75 1.49 -17.67
CA THR A 467 -21.80 0.35 -16.75
C THR A 467 -20.40 -0.08 -16.35
N LEU A 468 -20.26 -1.05 -15.44
CA LEU A 468 -18.99 -1.68 -15.10
C LEU A 468 -18.48 -2.65 -16.18
N PHE A 469 -19.28 -2.93 -17.20
CA PHE A 469 -19.06 -4.02 -18.13
C PHE A 469 -18.63 -3.53 -19.51
N VAL A 470 -17.90 -4.39 -20.21
CA VAL A 470 -17.59 -4.27 -21.63
C VAL A 470 -17.85 -5.59 -22.30
N ALA A 471 -18.58 -5.57 -23.43
CA ALA A 471 -18.90 -6.77 -24.17
C ALA A 471 -17.59 -7.35 -24.79
N ARG A 472 -17.31 -8.64 -24.49
CA ARG A 472 -16.25 -9.42 -25.12
C ARG A 472 -16.79 -10.14 -26.36
N LYS A 473 -17.96 -10.78 -26.22
CA LYS A 473 -18.66 -11.51 -27.29
C LYS A 473 -20.16 -11.24 -27.18
N ILE A 474 -20.82 -11.06 -28.32
CA ILE A 474 -22.27 -10.99 -28.40
C ILE A 474 -22.72 -12.03 -29.43
N GLU A 475 -23.40 -13.05 -28.94
CA GLU A 475 -23.94 -14.15 -29.73
C GLU A 475 -25.45 -14.02 -29.85
N LEU A 476 -25.97 -14.19 -31.06
CA LEU A 476 -27.39 -14.18 -31.38
C LEU A 476 -27.76 -15.62 -31.81
N ALA A 477 -28.43 -16.35 -30.93
CA ALA A 477 -28.79 -17.74 -31.12
C ALA A 477 -30.29 -17.84 -31.53
N PHE A 478 -30.58 -17.51 -32.77
CA PHE A 478 -31.91 -17.54 -33.37
C PHE A 478 -32.00 -18.63 -34.41
N THR A 479 -33.18 -19.27 -34.50
CA THR A 479 -33.51 -20.22 -35.58
C THR A 479 -33.55 -19.48 -36.92
N HIS A 480 -34.14 -18.30 -36.92
CA HIS A 480 -34.18 -17.37 -38.05
C HIS A 480 -33.93 -15.92 -37.53
N PRO A 481 -33.32 -15.03 -38.30
CA PRO A 481 -33.15 -13.65 -37.92
C PRO A 481 -34.50 -12.98 -37.57
N LEU A 482 -34.58 -12.40 -36.36
CA LEU A 482 -35.78 -11.78 -35.85
C LEU A 482 -35.72 -10.25 -35.91
N PHE A 483 -36.85 -9.62 -36.16
CA PHE A 483 -36.99 -8.19 -35.94
C PHE A 483 -37.23 -7.93 -34.46
N ILE A 484 -36.35 -7.16 -33.84
CA ILE A 484 -36.43 -6.77 -32.44
C ILE A 484 -36.29 -5.25 -32.35
N ALA A 485 -37.34 -4.59 -31.81
CA ALA A 485 -37.29 -3.14 -31.64
C ALA A 485 -36.12 -2.71 -30.75
N ALA A 486 -35.48 -1.59 -31.09
CA ALA A 486 -34.33 -1.06 -30.34
C ALA A 486 -34.67 -0.77 -28.87
N SER A 487 -35.92 -0.39 -28.55
CA SER A 487 -36.40 -0.20 -27.19
C SER A 487 -36.37 -1.49 -26.38
N MET A 488 -36.77 -2.62 -26.99
CA MET A 488 -36.78 -3.96 -26.37
C MET A 488 -35.33 -4.42 -26.08
N LEU A 489 -34.42 -4.28 -27.04
CA LEU A 489 -33.00 -4.59 -26.86
C LEU A 489 -32.36 -3.74 -25.75
N ASN A 490 -32.70 -2.45 -25.70
CA ASN A 490 -32.24 -1.55 -24.64
C ASN A 490 -32.81 -1.90 -23.26
N GLY A 491 -34.06 -2.38 -23.18
CA GLY A 491 -34.66 -2.91 -21.98
C GLY A 491 -33.92 -4.16 -21.48
N LEU A 492 -33.83 -5.19 -22.34
CA LEU A 492 -33.09 -6.44 -22.04
C LEU A 492 -31.66 -6.18 -21.57
N ARG A 493 -30.96 -5.28 -22.26
CA ARG A 493 -29.59 -4.91 -21.86
C ARG A 493 -29.55 -4.33 -20.45
N ARG A 494 -30.40 -3.34 -20.14
CA ARG A 494 -30.43 -2.70 -18.81
C ARG A 494 -30.76 -3.70 -17.71
N ASP A 495 -31.80 -4.51 -17.93
CA ASP A 495 -32.26 -5.48 -16.95
C ASP A 495 -31.23 -6.61 -16.77
N GLY A 496 -30.62 -7.07 -17.88
CA GLY A 496 -29.54 -8.07 -17.85
C GLY A 496 -28.30 -7.58 -17.10
N ILE A 497 -27.87 -6.34 -17.32
CA ILE A 497 -26.74 -5.74 -16.60
C ILE A 497 -27.07 -5.59 -15.10
N ALA A 498 -28.26 -5.10 -14.76
CA ALA A 498 -28.68 -4.99 -13.36
C ALA A 498 -28.73 -6.37 -12.68
N ALA A 499 -29.26 -7.39 -13.37
CA ALA A 499 -29.29 -8.76 -12.87
C ALA A 499 -27.87 -9.35 -12.66
N LEU A 500 -26.95 -9.11 -13.60
CA LEU A 500 -25.57 -9.58 -13.46
C LEU A 500 -24.84 -8.87 -12.29
N GLU A 501 -25.03 -7.55 -12.13
CA GLU A 501 -24.45 -6.81 -11.01
C GLU A 501 -25.01 -7.30 -9.66
N ALA A 502 -26.30 -7.56 -9.58
CA ALA A 502 -26.92 -8.16 -8.40
C ALA A 502 -26.38 -9.58 -8.11
N ALA A 503 -26.22 -10.40 -9.14
CA ALA A 503 -25.66 -11.75 -9.02
C ALA A 503 -24.20 -11.71 -8.51
N ARG A 504 -23.40 -10.75 -8.98
CA ARG A 504 -22.02 -10.54 -8.50
C ARG A 504 -22.00 -10.20 -7.01
N LEU A 505 -22.81 -9.25 -6.57
CA LEU A 505 -22.88 -8.85 -5.17
C LEU A 505 -23.42 -9.97 -4.28
N ALA A 506 -24.46 -10.68 -4.71
CA ALA A 506 -25.03 -11.82 -3.97
C ALA A 506 -24.07 -13.02 -3.88
N GLY A 507 -23.26 -13.24 -4.92
CA GLY A 507 -22.25 -14.29 -4.96
C GLY A 507 -20.94 -13.95 -4.29
N TYR A 508 -20.74 -12.70 -3.84
CA TYR A 508 -19.54 -12.28 -3.15
C TYR A 508 -19.45 -12.92 -1.76
N GLN A 509 -18.37 -13.65 -1.52
CA GLN A 509 -18.11 -14.26 -0.22
C GLN A 509 -16.93 -13.56 0.44
N ARG A 510 -17.18 -12.96 1.60
CA ARG A 510 -16.14 -12.40 2.43
C ARG A 510 -15.26 -13.50 3.01
N PRO A 511 -13.94 -13.29 3.13
CA PRO A 511 -13.09 -14.24 3.83
C PRO A 511 -13.47 -14.29 5.31
N GLU A 512 -13.51 -15.50 5.86
CA GLU A 512 -13.82 -15.72 7.27
C GLU A 512 -12.55 -15.87 8.10
N GLN A 513 -12.69 -15.67 9.42
CA GLN A 513 -11.63 -15.92 10.38
C GLN A 513 -11.21 -17.40 10.32
N ARG A 514 -9.90 -17.65 10.28
CA ARG A 514 -9.37 -19.01 10.37
C ARG A 514 -9.54 -19.53 11.80
N ILE A 515 -9.85 -20.81 11.91
CA ILE A 515 -9.91 -21.49 13.20
C ILE A 515 -8.49 -21.61 13.76
N ALA A 516 -8.29 -21.11 14.99
CA ALA A 516 -7.04 -21.28 15.70
C ALA A 516 -6.81 -22.77 16.03
N LEU A 517 -5.57 -23.23 15.91
CA LEU A 517 -5.18 -24.57 16.36
C LEU A 517 -5.13 -24.59 17.90
N ARG A 518 -5.09 -25.80 18.49
CA ARG A 518 -4.91 -25.98 19.93
C ARG A 518 -3.43 -26.23 20.27
N ASP A 519 -3.06 -25.97 21.50
CA ASP A 519 -1.73 -26.28 22.07
C ASP A 519 -0.55 -25.66 21.30
N ILE A 520 -0.69 -24.39 20.92
CA ILE A 520 0.33 -23.64 20.19
C ILE A 520 1.19 -22.87 21.19
N HIS A 521 2.50 -22.95 21.01
CA HIS A 521 3.45 -22.18 21.81
C HIS A 521 4.04 -20.99 21.03
N TYR A 522 4.13 -19.87 21.73
CA TYR A 522 4.84 -18.71 21.21
C TYR A 522 6.36 -19.02 21.12
N PRO A 523 7.08 -18.55 20.09
CA PRO A 523 8.49 -18.91 19.89
C PRO A 523 9.46 -18.48 21.00
N GLN A 524 9.03 -17.61 21.91
CA GLN A 524 9.87 -17.08 22.98
C GLN A 524 9.21 -17.28 24.34
N HIS A 525 9.96 -17.77 25.33
CA HIS A 525 9.47 -17.93 26.70
C HIS A 525 9.47 -16.62 27.52
N ARG A 526 10.11 -15.56 26.99
CA ARG A 526 10.25 -14.27 27.68
C ARG A 526 10.02 -13.13 26.71
N LEU A 527 9.17 -12.19 27.07
CA LEU A 527 8.94 -10.95 26.34
C LEU A 527 9.48 -9.78 27.15
N SER A 528 10.32 -8.96 26.52
CA SER A 528 10.70 -7.64 27.03
C SER A 528 9.60 -6.62 26.67
N TYR A 529 9.79 -5.37 27.05
CA TYR A 529 8.90 -4.27 26.65
C TYR A 529 8.73 -4.14 25.11
N LEU A 530 9.66 -4.70 24.33
CA LEU A 530 9.57 -4.78 22.87
C LEU A 530 8.54 -5.81 22.38
N GLY A 531 8.00 -6.64 23.27
CA GLY A 531 6.87 -7.52 23.00
C GLY A 531 5.55 -6.78 22.86
N ASN A 532 5.53 -5.49 23.22
CA ASN A 532 4.37 -4.60 23.07
C ASN A 532 3.10 -5.11 23.78
N VAL A 533 3.23 -5.69 24.97
CA VAL A 533 2.12 -6.17 25.79
C VAL A 533 1.65 -5.03 26.69
N LEU A 534 0.51 -4.40 26.35
CA LEU A 534 0.03 -3.19 27.02
C LEU A 534 -1.22 -3.41 27.87
N ASN A 535 -2.00 -4.46 27.61
CA ASN A 535 -3.25 -4.76 28.30
C ASN A 535 -3.27 -6.20 28.86
N SER A 536 -4.20 -6.44 29.78
CA SER A 536 -4.36 -7.72 30.48
C SER A 536 -4.76 -8.87 29.53
N ALA A 537 -5.57 -8.60 28.51
CA ALA A 537 -5.98 -9.60 27.53
C ALA A 537 -4.81 -10.06 26.67
N ALA A 538 -3.92 -9.14 26.24
CA ALA A 538 -2.68 -9.51 25.55
C ALA A 538 -1.72 -10.28 26.45
N GLU A 539 -1.60 -9.91 27.73
CA GLU A 539 -0.78 -10.67 28.71
C GLU A 539 -1.32 -12.09 28.87
N GLN A 540 -2.62 -12.25 29.06
CA GLN A 540 -3.28 -13.56 29.16
C GLN A 540 -3.03 -14.39 27.90
N PHE A 541 -3.24 -13.82 26.72
CA PHE A 541 -2.98 -14.49 25.44
C PHE A 541 -1.57 -15.07 25.37
N PHE A 542 -0.54 -14.29 25.68
CA PHE A 542 0.84 -14.79 25.63
C PHE A 542 1.13 -15.85 26.70
N ARG A 543 0.54 -15.75 27.91
CA ARG A 543 0.66 -16.75 28.94
C ARG A 543 0.05 -18.09 28.54
N GLU A 544 -1.12 -18.08 27.95
CA GLU A 544 -1.80 -19.26 27.41
C GLU A 544 -0.98 -19.94 26.30
N HIS A 545 -0.12 -19.17 25.63
CA HIS A 545 0.80 -19.68 24.62
C HIS A 545 2.23 -19.94 25.14
N GLY A 546 2.39 -20.13 26.45
CA GLY A 546 3.64 -20.61 27.08
C GLY A 546 4.69 -19.54 27.37
N VAL A 547 4.34 -18.25 27.35
CA VAL A 547 5.26 -17.18 27.74
C VAL A 547 5.27 -17.02 29.26
N GLU A 548 6.40 -17.31 29.88
CA GLU A 548 6.55 -17.31 31.34
C GLU A 548 6.77 -15.93 31.94
N ARG A 549 7.53 -15.08 31.24
CA ARG A 549 7.90 -13.74 31.72
C ARG A 549 7.53 -12.70 30.69
N ILE A 550 6.70 -11.75 31.11
CA ILE A 550 6.20 -10.67 30.24
C ILE A 550 6.50 -9.35 30.93
N ALA A 551 7.33 -8.53 30.29
CA ALA A 551 7.48 -7.13 30.68
C ALA A 551 6.41 -6.29 29.99
N PRO A 552 5.81 -5.31 30.67
CA PRO A 552 4.82 -4.42 30.06
C PRO A 552 5.44 -3.62 28.91
N ALA A 553 4.61 -3.22 27.93
CA ALA A 553 5.02 -2.36 26.84
C ALA A 553 5.66 -1.07 27.32
N TYR A 554 6.48 -0.45 26.47
CA TYR A 554 7.20 0.78 26.81
C TYR A 554 6.25 1.92 27.20
N GLU A 555 5.07 1.96 26.65
CA GLU A 555 4.00 2.94 26.95
C GLU A 555 3.52 2.85 28.41
N ALA A 556 3.58 1.69 29.03
CA ALA A 556 3.28 1.48 30.45
C ALA A 556 4.50 1.60 31.35
N ASN A 557 5.72 1.71 30.76
CA ASN A 557 6.96 1.72 31.52
C ASN A 557 7.19 3.09 32.17
N LYS A 558 7.40 3.10 33.48
CA LYS A 558 7.73 4.29 34.27
C LYS A 558 9.22 4.34 34.69
N GLU A 559 10.03 3.40 34.22
CA GLU A 559 11.45 3.32 34.60
C GLU A 559 12.29 4.38 33.86
N GLU A 560 13.19 5.03 34.62
CA GLU A 560 14.07 6.10 34.13
C GLU A 560 15.38 5.59 33.52
N ARG A 561 15.63 4.28 33.56
CA ARG A 561 16.87 3.70 33.04
C ARG A 561 16.97 3.83 31.52
N GLU A 562 18.21 3.87 31.07
CA GLU A 562 18.52 3.84 29.64
C GLU A 562 18.12 2.48 29.03
N VAL A 563 17.33 2.53 27.96
CA VAL A 563 16.85 1.37 27.20
C VAL A 563 17.02 1.61 25.70
N VAL A 564 16.78 0.58 24.90
CA VAL A 564 16.74 0.71 23.44
C VAL A 564 15.45 1.42 23.03
N LEU A 565 15.55 2.62 22.47
CA LEU A 565 14.40 3.38 21.97
C LEU A 565 14.09 3.06 20.51
N MET A 566 15.07 2.59 19.72
CA MET A 566 14.90 2.25 18.33
C MET A 566 15.91 1.17 17.92
N ILE A 567 15.45 0.17 17.20
CA ILE A 567 16.29 -0.86 16.58
C ILE A 567 16.21 -0.72 15.06
N THR A 568 17.37 -0.64 14.39
CA THR A 568 17.43 -0.42 12.95
C THR A 568 18.38 -1.40 12.27
N LYS A 569 18.00 -1.90 11.09
CA LYS A 569 18.92 -2.61 10.20
C LYS A 569 19.81 -1.63 9.43
N HIS A 570 19.32 -0.40 9.18
CA HIS A 570 20.16 0.70 8.72
C HIS A 570 21.20 1.03 9.80
N CYS A 571 22.47 1.03 9.43
CA CYS A 571 23.59 1.29 10.33
C CYS A 571 24.36 2.52 9.88
N ILE A 572 24.38 3.57 10.71
CA ILE A 572 25.09 4.82 10.38
C ILE A 572 26.60 4.59 10.22
N ARG A 573 27.22 3.66 10.98
CA ARG A 573 28.62 3.30 10.72
C ARG A 573 28.83 2.81 9.29
N TYR A 574 27.96 1.93 8.81
CA TYR A 574 28.04 1.41 7.45
C TYR A 574 27.86 2.52 6.41
N SER A 575 26.81 3.34 6.56
CA SER A 575 26.50 4.41 5.59
C SER A 575 27.53 5.53 5.56
N GLN A 576 28.30 5.71 6.64
CA GLN A 576 29.35 6.75 6.74
C GLN A 576 30.77 6.18 6.59
N ASN A 577 30.94 4.95 6.10
CA ASN A 577 32.23 4.25 5.95
C ASN A 577 33.02 4.15 7.28
N LEU A 578 32.34 4.01 8.39
CA LEU A 578 32.89 3.84 9.74
C LEU A 578 32.73 2.42 10.29
N CYS A 579 32.35 1.45 9.44
CA CYS A 579 32.13 0.07 9.85
C CYS A 579 33.45 -0.72 9.87
N PRO A 580 33.91 -1.25 11.04
CA PRO A 580 35.13 -2.03 11.12
C PRO A 580 35.09 -3.34 10.34
N ASN A 581 33.92 -3.89 10.06
CA ASN A 581 33.78 -5.11 9.28
C ASN A 581 33.93 -4.85 7.75
N GLU A 582 33.79 -3.59 7.32
CA GLU A 582 33.86 -3.20 5.90
C GLU A 582 35.16 -2.44 5.57
N VAL A 583 35.70 -1.72 6.57
CA VAL A 583 36.89 -0.88 6.38
C VAL A 583 38.07 -1.50 7.13
N PRO A 584 39.05 -2.10 6.44
CA PRO A 584 40.22 -2.71 7.07
C PRO A 584 41.01 -1.73 7.96
N GLY A 585 41.37 -2.15 9.15
CA GLY A 585 42.19 -1.36 10.10
C GLY A 585 41.42 -0.33 10.92
N LEU A 586 40.11 -0.13 10.67
CA LEU A 586 39.29 0.77 11.44
C LEU A 586 38.93 0.17 12.80
N LYS A 587 39.08 0.94 13.89
CA LYS A 587 38.62 0.54 15.23
C LYS A 587 37.17 0.95 15.46
N ALA A 588 36.43 0.10 16.20
CA ALA A 588 35.07 0.39 16.60
C ALA A 588 35.03 1.44 17.72
N GLU A 589 34.92 2.70 17.37
CA GLU A 589 34.75 3.78 18.36
C GLU A 589 33.29 3.93 18.82
N PRO A 590 33.04 4.32 20.08
CA PRO A 590 31.72 4.73 20.54
C PRO A 590 31.23 5.93 19.74
N LEU A 591 29.93 5.94 19.40
CA LEU A 591 29.31 7.03 18.64
C LEU A 591 28.01 7.46 19.31
N GLU A 592 27.70 8.71 19.14
CA GLU A 592 26.51 9.37 19.63
C GLU A 592 25.79 10.13 18.51
N LEU A 593 24.45 10.16 18.60
CA LEU A 593 23.61 10.90 17.69
C LEU A 593 23.03 12.12 18.42
N LYS A 594 23.41 13.32 18.00
CA LYS A 594 22.91 14.58 18.56
C LYS A 594 21.74 15.09 17.72
N MET A 595 20.56 15.22 18.33
CA MET A 595 19.33 15.76 17.74
C MET A 595 18.89 17.01 18.50
N GLY A 596 19.12 18.17 17.95
CA GLY A 596 18.91 19.44 18.63
C GLY A 596 19.70 19.52 19.93
N LYS A 597 19.03 19.57 21.09
CA LYS A 597 19.65 19.64 22.43
C LYS A 597 19.90 18.24 23.04
N GLU A 598 19.45 17.18 22.42
CA GLU A 598 19.52 15.83 22.97
C GLU A 598 20.59 15.00 22.31
N THR A 599 21.24 14.14 23.09
CA THR A 599 22.26 13.20 22.64
C THR A 599 21.80 11.78 22.97
N PHE A 600 21.91 10.90 22.00
CA PHE A 600 21.57 9.48 22.09
C PHE A 600 22.82 8.66 21.85
N ARG A 601 23.14 7.77 22.77
CA ARG A 601 24.22 6.82 22.59
C ARG A 601 23.81 5.78 21.52
N LEU A 602 24.72 5.43 20.62
CA LEU A 602 24.53 4.38 19.65
C LEU A 602 25.22 3.09 20.13
N ARG A 603 24.47 1.99 20.14
CA ARG A 603 24.98 0.65 20.39
C ARG A 603 24.87 -0.15 19.09
N PHE A 604 25.93 -0.86 18.73
CA PHE A 604 26.00 -1.64 17.50
C PHE A 604 26.08 -3.13 17.82
N ASP A 605 25.10 -3.90 17.37
CA ASP A 605 25.15 -5.37 17.37
C ASP A 605 25.67 -5.83 16.01
N CYS A 606 26.99 -5.96 15.89
CA CYS A 606 27.63 -6.30 14.62
C CYS A 606 27.37 -7.76 14.18
N ASN A 607 26.99 -8.66 15.11
CA ASN A 607 26.62 -10.03 14.76
C ASN A 607 25.29 -10.09 14.01
N ARG A 608 24.36 -9.20 14.37
CA ARG A 608 23.04 -9.07 13.71
C ARG A 608 23.02 -7.98 12.65
N CYS A 609 24.11 -7.21 12.54
CA CYS A 609 24.15 -5.98 11.74
C CYS A 609 23.00 -5.03 12.09
N GLU A 610 22.78 -4.77 13.38
CA GLU A 610 21.75 -3.87 13.91
C GLU A 610 22.39 -2.69 14.63
N MET A 611 21.76 -1.52 14.51
CA MET A 611 22.10 -0.34 15.29
C MET A 611 20.95 -0.01 16.23
N HIS A 612 21.27 0.22 17.51
CA HIS A 612 20.33 0.57 18.55
C HIS A 612 20.54 2.00 19.00
N VAL A 613 19.50 2.81 18.98
CA VAL A 613 19.50 4.15 19.56
C VAL A 613 19.05 4.03 21.02
N MET A 614 19.96 4.39 21.92
CA MET A 614 19.78 4.25 23.36
C MET A 614 19.25 5.55 23.98
N GLY A 615 18.40 5.45 24.98
CA GLY A 615 17.93 6.60 25.75
C GLY A 615 16.97 6.22 26.86
N SER A 616 16.53 7.21 27.62
CA SER A 616 15.57 7.05 28.74
C SER A 616 14.30 7.84 28.46
N LEU A 617 13.24 7.58 29.19
CA LEU A 617 12.02 8.38 29.19
C LEU A 617 12.35 9.80 29.68
N LYS A 618 11.96 10.80 28.93
CA LYS A 618 12.06 12.20 29.35
C LYS A 618 10.83 12.54 30.20
N ARG A 619 11.08 13.10 31.39
CA ARG A 619 10.03 13.64 32.26
C ARG A 619 9.50 14.98 31.77
#